data_5d3792ff6228c91268d08d958c86881f
#
_entry.id   5d3792ff6228c91268d08d958c86881f
#
_cell.length_a   1.000
_cell.length_b   1.000
_cell.length_c   1.000
_cell.angle_alpha   90.00
_cell.angle_beta   90.00
_cell.angle_gamma   90.00
#
_symmetry.space_group_name_H-M   'P 1'
#
loop_
_entity.id
_entity.type
_entity.pdbx_description
1 polymer ?
#
loop_
_entity_poly.entity_id
_entity_poly.type
_entity_poly.pdbx_seq_one_letter_code
_entity_poly.pdbx_strand_id
1 'polypeptide(L)'
;MNRSIYTKLAISNLKNNRKTYIPYVLTAILTVMMYYMMANLAANSPMNQEALQIILSLSVHVIETFALIFLFYTNSFLIKRRKREIGVYHILGMGKPQLAKMLVIETVVTGAVSILGGIFFGTALAKLMYALLKRMIHYDDKLAFRMSWEIAGNTVLFFTLIFALTLIYNLLQIRLANPIDLLHAGSQGEPKTKWFLTMAGIIFLGIGYYIAITTKEPLKALQLFFVAVICVIIGTYALFTAGSIAFLKLLRKNKNFYYKTKHFTSVSGMLYRMKQNAVGLSNICVLSTMVLVIISSTVSLYIGKEDVLRTRYPQEVYITNSVSDDVENKKLHDMVEKICRDNQVEITDEKSWHMAELVKIKNGEEYTSAMIKDNSSSDIVFFDVIRLADYNQLTGERMELGDKEAILFTNGENYGKDKIRIDEETWMVKKELDTAPFGKKSDSNTENVYYMIVSDEKEFMKDYLEKYQLEAEDKPVKWRESFNLRGSED
;
A
#
# COMPACT_ATOMS: atom_id res chain seq x y z
N MET A 1 -6.42 -52.34 -14.77
CA MET A 1 -7.34 -51.25 -15.20
C MET A 1 -6.53 -50.16 -15.91
N ASN A 2 -6.82 -49.90 -17.19
CA ASN A 2 -6.01 -49.07 -18.06
C ASN A 2 -5.91 -47.62 -17.56
N ARG A 3 -4.71 -47.02 -17.58
CA ARG A 3 -4.45 -45.56 -17.27
C ARG A 3 -5.40 -44.64 -18.03
N SER A 4 -5.83 -45.01 -19.22
CA SER A 4 -6.77 -44.27 -20.09
C SER A 4 -8.16 -44.08 -19.48
N ILE A 5 -8.63 -44.98 -18.60
CA ILE A 5 -9.99 -44.87 -18.00
C ILE A 5 -10.09 -43.75 -16.99
N TYR A 6 -9.07 -43.57 -16.14
CA TYR A 6 -9.08 -42.47 -15.15
C TYR A 6 -9.02 -41.10 -15.80
N THR A 7 -8.24 -40.99 -16.88
CA THR A 7 -8.15 -39.72 -17.65
C THR A 7 -9.49 -39.40 -18.34
N LYS A 8 -10.15 -40.44 -18.96
CA LYS A 8 -11.47 -40.25 -19.55
C LYS A 8 -12.52 -39.86 -18.51
N LEU A 9 -12.51 -40.52 -17.34
CA LEU A 9 -13.40 -40.20 -16.22
C LEU A 9 -13.17 -38.79 -15.70
N ALA A 10 -11.93 -38.36 -15.49
CA ALA A 10 -11.59 -37.04 -15.04
C ALA A 10 -12.07 -35.94 -16.03
N ILE A 11 -11.79 -36.13 -17.33
CA ILE A 11 -12.23 -35.19 -18.37
C ILE A 11 -13.76 -35.18 -18.49
N SER A 12 -14.42 -36.35 -18.47
CA SER A 12 -15.88 -36.44 -18.47
C SER A 12 -16.48 -35.73 -17.25
N ASN A 13 -15.86 -35.85 -16.10
CA ASN A 13 -16.28 -35.24 -14.86
C ASN A 13 -16.16 -33.72 -14.90
N LEU A 14 -15.04 -33.17 -15.44
CA LEU A 14 -14.86 -31.75 -15.70
C LEU A 14 -15.95 -31.20 -16.62
N LYS A 15 -16.30 -31.97 -17.68
CA LYS A 15 -17.33 -31.57 -18.65
C LYS A 15 -18.74 -31.63 -18.05
N ASN A 16 -19.07 -32.65 -17.29
CA ASN A 16 -20.39 -32.81 -16.68
C ASN A 16 -20.63 -31.80 -15.56
N ASN A 17 -19.59 -31.47 -14.80
CA ASN A 17 -19.64 -30.50 -13.71
C ASN A 17 -19.21 -29.08 -14.13
N ARG A 18 -19.33 -28.73 -15.42
CA ARG A 18 -18.90 -27.44 -15.98
C ARG A 18 -19.45 -26.23 -15.21
N LYS A 19 -20.68 -26.29 -14.71
CA LYS A 19 -21.29 -25.21 -13.91
C LYS A 19 -20.51 -24.85 -12.63
N THR A 20 -19.70 -25.79 -12.13
CA THR A 20 -18.89 -25.58 -10.91
C THR A 20 -17.42 -25.38 -11.26
N TYR A 21 -16.91 -26.09 -12.28
CA TYR A 21 -15.49 -26.00 -12.68
C TYR A 21 -15.17 -24.74 -13.48
N ILE A 22 -16.07 -24.28 -14.38
CA ILE A 22 -15.81 -23.07 -15.18
C ILE A 22 -15.59 -21.85 -14.29
N PRO A 23 -16.45 -21.52 -13.29
CA PRO A 23 -16.19 -20.43 -12.37
C PRO A 23 -14.88 -20.61 -11.59
N TYR A 24 -14.55 -21.83 -11.15
CA TYR A 24 -13.31 -22.11 -10.44
C TYR A 24 -12.07 -21.83 -11.30
N VAL A 25 -12.03 -22.38 -12.52
CA VAL A 25 -10.92 -22.18 -13.46
C VAL A 25 -10.80 -20.72 -13.87
N LEU A 26 -11.92 -20.04 -14.14
CA LEU A 26 -11.93 -18.61 -14.47
C LEU A 26 -11.36 -17.78 -13.33
N THR A 27 -11.77 -18.06 -12.12
CA THR A 27 -11.24 -17.40 -10.91
C THR A 27 -9.74 -17.63 -10.76
N ALA A 28 -9.29 -18.86 -10.98
CA ALA A 28 -7.87 -19.18 -10.91
C ALA A 28 -7.07 -18.49 -12.03
N ILE A 29 -7.58 -18.45 -13.26
CA ILE A 29 -6.97 -17.69 -14.38
C ILE A 29 -6.83 -16.22 -13.99
N LEU A 30 -7.89 -15.59 -13.47
CA LEU A 30 -7.87 -14.18 -13.06
C LEU A 30 -6.86 -13.92 -11.94
N THR A 31 -6.76 -14.83 -10.98
CA THR A 31 -5.79 -14.69 -9.88
C THR A 31 -4.35 -14.80 -10.37
N VAL A 32 -4.04 -15.79 -11.23
CA VAL A 32 -2.72 -15.91 -11.86
C VAL A 32 -2.41 -14.69 -12.73
N MET A 33 -3.37 -14.24 -13.52
CA MET A 33 -3.26 -13.06 -14.38
C MET A 33 -2.89 -11.80 -13.58
N MET A 34 -3.61 -11.53 -12.47
CA MET A 34 -3.34 -10.38 -11.62
C MET A 34 -1.95 -10.43 -11.01
N TYR A 35 -1.56 -11.57 -10.47
CA TYR A 35 -0.22 -11.77 -9.91
C TYR A 35 0.87 -11.53 -10.95
N TYR A 36 0.77 -12.21 -12.09
CA TYR A 36 1.74 -12.12 -13.18
C TYR A 36 1.86 -10.69 -13.74
N MET A 37 0.72 -10.01 -13.92
CA MET A 37 0.68 -8.61 -14.34
C MET A 37 1.44 -7.71 -13.36
N MET A 38 1.14 -7.80 -12.06
CA MET A 38 1.79 -6.95 -11.05
C MET A 38 3.27 -7.26 -10.89
N ALA A 39 3.66 -8.54 -10.94
CA ALA A 39 5.06 -8.94 -10.87
C ALA A 39 5.87 -8.40 -12.07
N ASN A 40 5.30 -8.45 -13.28
CA ASN A 40 5.94 -7.84 -14.46
C ASN A 40 6.00 -6.31 -14.37
N LEU A 41 4.97 -5.67 -13.84
CA LEU A 41 4.96 -4.21 -13.65
C LEU A 41 6.03 -3.77 -12.66
N ALA A 42 6.17 -4.48 -11.54
CA ALA A 42 7.21 -4.24 -10.54
C ALA A 42 8.63 -4.40 -11.11
N ALA A 43 8.86 -5.43 -11.92
CA ALA A 43 10.17 -5.70 -12.52
C ALA A 43 10.54 -4.75 -13.69
N ASN A 44 9.55 -4.18 -14.35
CA ASN A 44 9.75 -3.21 -15.43
C ASN A 44 9.61 -1.75 -14.95
N SER A 45 9.52 -1.50 -13.65
CA SER A 45 9.47 -0.14 -13.12
C SER A 45 10.80 0.60 -13.37
N PRO A 46 10.78 1.91 -13.67
CA PRO A 46 11.99 2.68 -13.87
C PRO A 46 12.89 2.66 -12.64
N MET A 47 14.16 2.31 -12.83
CA MET A 47 15.15 2.20 -11.72
C MET A 47 15.35 3.50 -10.94
N ASN A 48 15.00 4.65 -11.52
CA ASN A 48 15.14 5.97 -10.89
C ASN A 48 13.98 6.32 -9.92
N GLN A 49 13.02 5.44 -9.72
CA GLN A 49 11.89 5.66 -8.83
C GLN A 49 11.79 4.54 -7.78
N GLU A 50 12.71 4.54 -6.83
CA GLU A 50 12.79 3.52 -5.76
C GLU A 50 11.47 3.37 -4.99
N ALA A 51 10.79 4.47 -4.68
CA ALA A 51 9.51 4.45 -3.98
C ALA A 51 8.42 3.69 -4.77
N LEU A 52 8.34 3.90 -6.10
CA LEU A 52 7.39 3.18 -6.95
C LEU A 52 7.71 1.68 -6.99
N GLN A 53 8.99 1.33 -7.09
CA GLN A 53 9.41 -0.07 -7.10
C GLN A 53 9.07 -0.78 -5.78
N ILE A 54 9.29 -0.12 -4.64
CA ILE A 54 8.91 -0.62 -3.32
C ILE A 54 7.40 -0.86 -3.25
N ILE A 55 6.57 0.11 -3.64
CA ILE A 55 5.11 0.00 -3.61
C ILE A 55 4.62 -1.15 -4.50
N LEU A 56 5.16 -1.28 -5.71
CA LEU A 56 4.77 -2.36 -6.62
C LEU A 56 5.20 -3.73 -6.10
N SER A 57 6.41 -3.87 -5.55
CA SER A 57 6.88 -5.13 -4.97
C SER A 57 6.05 -5.53 -3.75
N LEU A 58 5.69 -4.59 -2.90
CA LEU A 58 4.78 -4.81 -1.79
C LEU A 58 3.41 -5.28 -2.26
N SER A 59 2.88 -4.69 -3.34
CA SER A 59 1.61 -5.09 -3.94
C SER A 59 1.63 -6.55 -4.43
N VAL A 60 2.76 -7.02 -4.97
CA VAL A 60 2.94 -8.44 -5.36
C VAL A 60 2.76 -9.36 -4.15
N HIS A 61 3.37 -9.06 -3.01
CA HIS A 61 3.25 -9.88 -1.79
C HIS A 61 1.82 -9.91 -1.21
N VAL A 62 1.09 -8.79 -1.32
CA VAL A 62 -0.35 -8.75 -0.96
C VAL A 62 -1.13 -9.71 -1.86
N ILE A 63 -0.90 -9.66 -3.17
CA ILE A 63 -1.57 -10.54 -4.12
C ILE A 63 -1.20 -12.00 -3.90
N GLU A 64 0.05 -12.32 -3.55
CA GLU A 64 0.48 -13.67 -3.17
C GLU A 64 -0.32 -14.22 -2.00
N THR A 65 -0.39 -13.44 -0.91
CA THR A 65 -1.15 -13.82 0.28
C THR A 65 -2.63 -14.02 -0.03
N PHE A 66 -3.20 -13.09 -0.79
CA PHE A 66 -4.60 -13.17 -1.23
C PHE A 66 -4.85 -14.38 -2.13
N ALA A 67 -3.99 -14.63 -3.12
CA ALA A 67 -4.10 -15.77 -4.04
C ALA A 67 -4.13 -17.09 -3.31
N LEU A 68 -3.24 -17.28 -2.33
CA LEU A 68 -3.19 -18.48 -1.50
C LEU A 68 -4.51 -18.69 -0.76
N ILE A 69 -5.00 -17.71 -0.03
CA ILE A 69 -6.25 -17.80 0.74
C ILE A 69 -7.44 -18.07 -0.21
N PHE A 70 -7.51 -17.32 -1.30
CA PHE A 70 -8.64 -17.34 -2.22
C PHE A 70 -8.74 -18.64 -3.02
N LEU A 71 -7.62 -19.17 -3.53
CA LEU A 71 -7.60 -20.44 -4.23
C LEU A 71 -7.88 -21.63 -3.30
N PHE A 72 -7.37 -21.60 -2.08
CA PHE A 72 -7.73 -22.62 -1.08
C PHE A 72 -9.22 -22.61 -0.77
N TYR A 73 -9.80 -21.42 -0.62
CA TYR A 73 -11.23 -21.30 -0.37
C TYR A 73 -12.07 -21.80 -1.56
N THR A 74 -11.78 -21.32 -2.77
CA THR A 74 -12.55 -21.72 -3.96
C THR A 74 -12.43 -23.21 -4.23
N ASN A 75 -11.24 -23.80 -4.02
CA ASN A 75 -11.04 -25.25 -4.08
C ASN A 75 -11.83 -26.00 -3.00
N SER A 76 -11.83 -25.51 -1.76
CA SER A 76 -12.60 -26.12 -0.67
C SER A 76 -14.12 -26.07 -0.96
N PHE A 77 -14.60 -24.99 -1.57
CA PHE A 77 -15.99 -24.89 -2.01
C PHE A 77 -16.31 -25.88 -3.14
N LEU A 78 -15.42 -26.00 -4.13
CA LEU A 78 -15.53 -26.99 -5.21
C LEU A 78 -15.67 -28.40 -4.65
N ILE A 79 -14.75 -28.82 -3.78
CA ILE A 79 -14.76 -30.16 -3.18
C ILE A 79 -16.00 -30.40 -2.32
N LYS A 80 -16.44 -29.42 -1.53
CA LYS A 80 -17.67 -29.55 -0.72
C LYS A 80 -18.89 -29.84 -1.58
N ARG A 81 -19.04 -29.21 -2.73
CA ARG A 81 -20.14 -29.49 -3.67
C ARG A 81 -20.07 -30.88 -4.27
N ARG A 82 -18.86 -31.41 -4.45
CA ARG A 82 -18.60 -32.72 -5.06
C ARG A 82 -18.57 -33.89 -4.07
N LYS A 83 -18.61 -33.62 -2.77
CA LYS A 83 -18.55 -34.67 -1.74
C LYS A 83 -19.59 -35.80 -1.98
N ARG A 84 -20.79 -35.43 -2.39
CA ARG A 84 -21.85 -36.40 -2.69
C ARG A 84 -21.52 -37.30 -3.89
N GLU A 85 -20.99 -36.74 -4.96
CA GLU A 85 -20.55 -37.48 -6.14
C GLU A 85 -19.41 -38.44 -5.80
N ILE A 86 -18.42 -37.95 -5.04
CA ILE A 86 -17.27 -38.77 -4.58
C ILE A 86 -17.78 -39.92 -3.71
N GLY A 87 -18.78 -39.67 -2.86
CA GLY A 87 -19.46 -40.73 -2.07
C GLY A 87 -20.14 -41.79 -2.95
N VAL A 88 -20.84 -41.37 -4.00
CA VAL A 88 -21.48 -42.29 -4.96
C VAL A 88 -20.43 -43.15 -5.68
N TYR A 89 -19.34 -42.59 -6.16
CA TYR A 89 -18.25 -43.35 -6.77
C TYR A 89 -17.67 -44.38 -5.81
N HIS A 90 -17.57 -44.05 -4.53
CA HIS A 90 -17.05 -44.98 -3.53
C HIS A 90 -18.00 -46.16 -3.32
N ILE A 91 -19.33 -45.91 -3.29
CA ILE A 91 -20.34 -46.99 -3.16
C ILE A 91 -20.39 -47.89 -4.41
N LEU A 92 -20.16 -47.30 -5.59
CA LEU A 92 -20.05 -48.04 -6.85
C LEU A 92 -18.76 -48.87 -6.98
N GLY A 93 -17.95 -48.94 -5.91
CA GLY A 93 -16.78 -49.79 -5.83
C GLY A 93 -15.44 -49.11 -6.19
N MET A 94 -15.41 -47.80 -6.40
CA MET A 94 -14.14 -47.10 -6.56
C MET A 94 -13.44 -46.92 -5.20
N GLY A 95 -12.28 -47.56 -5.06
CA GLY A 95 -11.47 -47.40 -3.85
C GLY A 95 -10.85 -46.01 -3.72
N LYS A 96 -10.41 -45.64 -2.49
CA LYS A 96 -9.75 -44.36 -2.20
C LYS A 96 -8.55 -44.04 -3.13
N PRO A 97 -7.67 -45.01 -3.51
CA PRO A 97 -6.57 -44.73 -4.43
C PRO A 97 -7.02 -44.36 -5.85
N GLN A 98 -8.13 -44.93 -6.32
CA GLN A 98 -8.68 -44.65 -7.64
C GLN A 98 -9.28 -43.25 -7.68
N LEU A 99 -10.03 -42.85 -6.63
CA LEU A 99 -10.54 -41.50 -6.45
C LEU A 99 -9.41 -40.46 -6.35
N ALA A 100 -8.33 -40.79 -5.63
CA ALA A 100 -7.14 -39.97 -5.55
C ALA A 100 -6.51 -39.70 -6.92
N LYS A 101 -6.32 -40.75 -7.75
CA LYS A 101 -5.79 -40.61 -9.11
C LYS A 101 -6.67 -39.71 -9.99
N MET A 102 -7.97 -39.84 -9.89
CA MET A 102 -8.92 -38.99 -10.63
C MET A 102 -8.75 -37.52 -10.23
N LEU A 103 -8.68 -37.22 -8.92
CA LEU A 103 -8.48 -35.84 -8.42
C LEU A 103 -7.12 -35.25 -8.80
N VAL A 104 -6.06 -36.08 -8.81
CA VAL A 104 -4.74 -35.63 -9.30
C VAL A 104 -4.84 -35.14 -10.74
N ILE A 105 -5.47 -35.94 -11.62
CA ILE A 105 -5.63 -35.60 -13.04
C ILE A 105 -6.48 -34.31 -13.20
N GLU A 106 -7.60 -34.22 -12.48
CA GLU A 106 -8.45 -33.05 -12.50
C GLU A 106 -7.70 -31.77 -12.04
N THR A 107 -6.92 -31.84 -10.95
CA THR A 107 -6.14 -30.72 -10.43
C THR A 107 -5.02 -30.33 -11.38
N VAL A 108 -4.32 -31.31 -11.99
CA VAL A 108 -3.27 -31.02 -12.97
C VAL A 108 -3.85 -30.32 -14.21
N VAL A 109 -4.98 -30.84 -14.74
CA VAL A 109 -5.61 -30.20 -15.91
C VAL A 109 -6.11 -28.80 -15.60
N THR A 110 -6.84 -28.63 -14.51
CA THR A 110 -7.37 -27.31 -14.11
C THR A 110 -6.25 -26.34 -13.77
N GLY A 111 -5.20 -26.81 -13.07
CA GLY A 111 -4.02 -25.99 -12.73
C GLY A 111 -3.24 -25.55 -13.97
N ALA A 112 -2.96 -26.50 -14.90
CA ALA A 112 -2.27 -26.19 -16.15
C ALA A 112 -3.05 -25.15 -16.99
N VAL A 113 -4.36 -25.34 -17.17
CA VAL A 113 -5.21 -24.40 -17.90
C VAL A 113 -5.22 -23.03 -17.22
N SER A 114 -5.29 -23.01 -15.88
CA SER A 114 -5.31 -21.75 -15.12
C SER A 114 -3.99 -21.01 -15.19
N ILE A 115 -2.85 -21.68 -15.07
CA ILE A 115 -1.53 -21.07 -15.13
C ILE A 115 -1.24 -20.56 -16.54
N LEU A 116 -1.44 -21.40 -17.57
CA LEU A 116 -1.19 -20.99 -18.95
C LEU A 116 -2.11 -19.86 -19.40
N GLY A 117 -3.40 -19.96 -19.09
CA GLY A 117 -4.38 -18.88 -19.36
C GLY A 117 -4.05 -17.62 -18.62
N GLY A 118 -3.67 -17.71 -17.34
CA GLY A 118 -3.30 -16.56 -16.51
C GLY A 118 -2.05 -15.84 -17.02
N ILE A 119 -1.01 -16.56 -17.41
CA ILE A 119 0.21 -15.98 -17.99
C ILE A 119 -0.10 -15.32 -19.35
N PHE A 120 -0.88 -16.00 -20.21
CA PHE A 120 -1.24 -15.49 -21.52
C PHE A 120 -2.00 -14.15 -21.42
N PHE A 121 -3.11 -14.13 -20.70
CA PHE A 121 -3.90 -12.90 -20.50
C PHE A 121 -3.16 -11.88 -19.64
N GLY A 122 -2.35 -12.34 -18.66
CA GLY A 122 -1.54 -11.49 -17.80
C GLY A 122 -0.45 -10.75 -18.58
N THR A 123 0.17 -11.38 -19.58
CA THR A 123 1.15 -10.71 -20.46
C THR A 123 0.49 -9.58 -21.27
N ALA A 124 -0.69 -9.84 -21.83
CA ALA A 124 -1.44 -8.83 -22.60
C ALA A 124 -1.82 -7.64 -21.71
N LEU A 125 -2.35 -7.93 -20.51
CA LEU A 125 -2.77 -6.88 -19.58
C LEU A 125 -1.57 -6.14 -18.97
N ALA A 126 -0.46 -6.81 -18.66
CA ALA A 126 0.77 -6.19 -18.18
C ALA A 126 1.31 -5.18 -19.20
N LYS A 127 1.33 -5.54 -20.48
CA LYS A 127 1.75 -4.63 -21.56
C LYS A 127 0.87 -3.39 -21.65
N LEU A 128 -0.44 -3.57 -21.51
CA LEU A 128 -1.41 -2.47 -21.54
C LEU A 128 -1.23 -1.55 -20.32
N MET A 129 -1.12 -2.12 -19.11
CA MET A 129 -0.92 -1.36 -17.88
C MET A 129 0.42 -0.62 -17.87
N TYR A 130 1.47 -1.23 -18.41
CA TYR A 130 2.77 -0.58 -18.56
C TYR A 130 2.70 0.63 -19.52
N ALA A 131 2.01 0.49 -20.64
CA ALA A 131 1.81 1.59 -21.57
C ALA A 131 1.01 2.74 -20.95
N LEU A 132 0.00 2.42 -20.13
CA LEU A 132 -0.82 3.39 -19.41
C LEU A 132 0.01 4.11 -18.34
N LEU A 133 0.81 3.38 -17.58
CA LEU A 133 1.69 3.91 -16.53
C LEU A 133 2.76 4.83 -17.13
N LYS A 134 3.38 4.44 -18.26
CA LYS A 134 4.32 5.28 -19.00
C LYS A 134 3.70 6.61 -19.41
N ARG A 135 2.44 6.59 -19.90
CA ARG A 135 1.72 7.80 -20.28
C ARG A 135 1.38 8.69 -19.08
N MET A 136 1.03 8.10 -17.93
CA MET A 136 0.70 8.86 -16.72
C MET A 136 1.91 9.56 -16.09
N ILE A 137 3.10 8.93 -16.17
CA ILE A 137 4.33 9.46 -15.54
C ILE A 137 5.05 10.43 -16.52
N HIS A 138 4.57 10.62 -17.76
CA HIS A 138 5.22 11.43 -18.82
C HIS A 138 6.69 11.02 -19.04
N TYR A 139 6.98 9.73 -18.93
CA TYR A 139 8.34 9.20 -19.06
C TYR A 139 8.68 8.95 -20.53
N ASP A 140 9.56 9.78 -21.08
CA ASP A 140 9.87 9.81 -22.52
C ASP A 140 10.95 8.80 -22.95
N ASP A 141 11.43 7.98 -22.03
CA ASP A 141 12.55 7.07 -22.31
C ASP A 141 12.13 5.84 -23.11
N LYS A 142 13.07 5.32 -23.93
CA LYS A 142 12.91 4.15 -24.81
C LYS A 142 12.77 2.81 -24.07
N LEU A 143 12.27 2.81 -22.84
CA LEU A 143 12.01 1.59 -22.07
C LEU A 143 10.89 0.79 -22.75
N ALA A 144 11.30 -0.28 -23.43
CA ALA A 144 10.37 -1.26 -23.98
C ALA A 144 9.98 -2.26 -22.88
N PHE A 145 8.69 -2.57 -22.79
CA PHE A 145 8.21 -3.67 -21.96
C PHE A 145 8.97 -4.95 -22.32
N ARG A 146 9.70 -5.52 -21.37
CA ARG A 146 10.39 -6.79 -21.54
C ARG A 146 9.67 -7.88 -20.78
N MET A 147 9.26 -8.92 -21.48
CA MET A 147 8.74 -10.13 -20.86
C MET A 147 9.90 -10.85 -20.14
N SER A 148 9.80 -11.00 -18.83
CA SER A 148 10.78 -11.74 -18.05
C SER A 148 10.38 -13.20 -17.95
N TRP A 149 11.22 -14.09 -18.47
CA TRP A 149 11.06 -15.53 -18.32
C TRP A 149 11.22 -16.00 -16.87
N GLU A 150 12.00 -15.25 -16.10
CA GLU A 150 12.18 -15.48 -14.66
C GLU A 150 10.87 -15.30 -13.92
N ILE A 151 10.13 -14.21 -14.18
CA ILE A 151 8.82 -13.95 -13.56
C ILE A 151 7.81 -15.02 -14.01
N ALA A 152 7.84 -15.43 -15.26
CA ALA A 152 6.99 -16.51 -15.74
C ALA A 152 7.31 -17.84 -15.01
N GLY A 153 8.58 -18.16 -14.81
CA GLY A 153 9.04 -19.32 -14.05
C GLY A 153 8.61 -19.27 -12.59
N ASN A 154 8.81 -18.15 -11.92
CA ASN A 154 8.38 -17.93 -10.54
C ASN A 154 6.87 -18.03 -10.38
N THR A 155 6.10 -17.49 -11.34
CA THR A 155 4.64 -17.62 -11.37
C THR A 155 4.21 -19.08 -11.48
N VAL A 156 4.79 -19.83 -12.42
CA VAL A 156 4.51 -21.26 -12.57
C VAL A 156 4.83 -22.02 -11.29
N LEU A 157 5.99 -21.77 -10.69
CA LEU A 157 6.41 -22.43 -9.46
C LEU A 157 5.44 -22.12 -8.30
N PHE A 158 5.13 -20.87 -8.07
CA PHE A 158 4.26 -20.40 -6.98
C PHE A 158 2.84 -21.01 -7.09
N PHE A 159 2.21 -20.89 -8.24
CA PHE A 159 0.86 -21.44 -8.42
C PHE A 159 0.83 -22.97 -8.48
N THR A 160 1.86 -23.62 -9.01
CA THR A 160 1.98 -25.09 -8.93
C THR A 160 2.05 -25.54 -7.48
N LEU A 161 2.79 -24.82 -6.63
CA LEU A 161 2.85 -25.10 -5.19
C LEU A 161 1.48 -24.92 -4.52
N ILE A 162 0.73 -23.88 -4.85
CA ILE A 162 -0.64 -23.68 -4.34
C ILE A 162 -1.55 -24.82 -4.77
N PHE A 163 -1.55 -25.22 -6.06
CA PHE A 163 -2.35 -26.33 -6.55
C PHE A 163 -1.94 -27.66 -5.93
N ALA A 164 -0.65 -27.88 -5.68
CA ALA A 164 -0.16 -29.08 -4.99
C ALA A 164 -0.64 -29.11 -3.53
N LEU A 165 -0.57 -27.98 -2.82
CA LEU A 165 -1.07 -27.89 -1.44
C LEU A 165 -2.59 -28.11 -1.37
N THR A 166 -3.37 -27.53 -2.29
CA THR A 166 -4.82 -27.77 -2.37
C THR A 166 -5.14 -29.22 -2.70
N LEU A 167 -4.36 -29.87 -3.56
CA LEU A 167 -4.48 -31.28 -3.87
C LEU A 167 -4.22 -32.14 -2.63
N ILE A 168 -3.12 -31.90 -1.91
CA ILE A 168 -2.79 -32.64 -0.67
C ILE A 168 -3.95 -32.48 0.33
N TYR A 169 -4.47 -31.27 0.52
CA TYR A 169 -5.62 -31.03 1.38
C TYR A 169 -6.85 -31.84 0.97
N ASN A 170 -7.17 -31.90 -0.32
CA ASN A 170 -8.29 -32.67 -0.87
C ASN A 170 -8.09 -34.17 -0.65
N LEU A 171 -6.88 -34.68 -0.89
CA LEU A 171 -6.54 -36.08 -0.68
C LEU A 171 -6.65 -36.50 0.78
N LEU A 172 -6.20 -35.64 1.71
CA LEU A 172 -6.36 -35.88 3.15
C LEU A 172 -7.83 -35.91 3.54
N GLN A 173 -8.66 -34.99 3.03
CA GLN A 173 -10.12 -35.02 3.29
C GLN A 173 -10.77 -36.36 2.84
N ILE A 174 -10.41 -36.87 1.67
CA ILE A 174 -10.96 -38.14 1.17
C ILE A 174 -10.44 -39.32 1.98
N ARG A 175 -9.15 -39.32 2.33
CA ARG A 175 -8.56 -40.40 3.14
C ARG A 175 -9.21 -40.51 4.52
N LEU A 176 -9.55 -39.39 5.14
CA LEU A 176 -10.14 -39.34 6.48
C LEU A 176 -11.66 -39.50 6.51
N ALA A 177 -12.34 -39.29 5.37
CA ALA A 177 -13.79 -39.37 5.31
C ALA A 177 -14.32 -40.80 5.23
N ASN A 178 -15.40 -41.08 5.97
CA ASN A 178 -16.18 -42.30 5.81
C ASN A 178 -17.12 -42.16 4.61
N PRO A 179 -17.37 -43.20 3.82
CA PRO A 179 -18.26 -43.14 2.66
C PRO A 179 -19.68 -42.67 3.00
N ILE A 180 -20.20 -43.12 4.13
CA ILE A 180 -21.53 -42.73 4.64
C ILE A 180 -21.60 -41.27 4.99
N ASP A 181 -20.57 -40.71 5.62
CA ASP A 181 -20.49 -39.28 5.97
C ASP A 181 -20.42 -38.38 4.73
N LEU A 182 -19.81 -38.89 3.64
CA LEU A 182 -19.75 -38.16 2.36
C LEU A 182 -21.14 -38.05 1.70
N LEU A 183 -21.98 -39.05 1.82
CA LEU A 183 -23.38 -38.98 1.32
C LEU A 183 -24.26 -38.05 2.13
N HIS A 184 -24.09 -38.02 3.46
CA HIS A 184 -24.84 -37.16 4.39
C HIS A 184 -24.19 -35.80 4.59
N ALA A 185 -23.20 -35.41 3.80
CA ALA A 185 -22.46 -34.16 3.95
C ALA A 185 -23.34 -32.86 3.89
N GLY A 186 -24.60 -32.99 3.48
CA GLY A 186 -25.58 -31.88 3.49
C GLY A 186 -26.39 -31.76 4.79
N SER A 187 -26.44 -32.78 5.65
CA SER A 187 -27.29 -32.83 6.85
C SER A 187 -26.48 -32.63 8.15
N GLN A 188 -25.68 -31.62 8.20
CA GLN A 188 -24.93 -31.26 9.42
C GLN A 188 -25.86 -30.56 10.42
N GLY A 189 -25.94 -31.06 11.66
CA GLY A 189 -26.70 -30.46 12.75
C GLY A 189 -26.37 -28.99 13.04
N GLU A 190 -27.02 -28.40 14.04
CA GLU A 190 -26.90 -27.01 14.43
C GLU A 190 -25.43 -26.61 14.72
N PRO A 191 -24.96 -25.44 14.25
CA PRO A 191 -23.58 -25.02 14.47
C PRO A 191 -23.27 -24.77 15.95
N LYS A 192 -22.12 -25.27 16.42
CA LYS A 192 -21.63 -24.98 17.77
C LYS A 192 -21.03 -23.58 17.80
N THR A 193 -21.30 -22.81 18.86
CA THR A 193 -20.70 -21.48 19.05
C THR A 193 -19.24 -21.63 19.45
N LYS A 194 -18.35 -20.96 18.74
CA LYS A 194 -16.90 -20.93 19.02
C LYS A 194 -16.52 -19.55 19.59
N TRP A 195 -16.84 -19.31 20.86
CA TRP A 195 -16.60 -18.02 21.52
C TRP A 195 -15.13 -17.58 21.45
N PHE A 196 -14.21 -18.50 21.62
CA PHE A 196 -12.77 -18.21 21.50
C PHE A 196 -12.42 -17.63 20.13
N LEU A 197 -12.95 -18.21 19.04
CA LEU A 197 -12.71 -17.70 17.68
C LEU A 197 -13.39 -16.33 17.45
N THR A 198 -14.54 -16.09 18.08
CA THR A 198 -15.20 -14.78 18.01
C THR A 198 -14.39 -13.70 18.72
N MET A 199 -13.88 -13.99 19.92
CA MET A 199 -13.01 -13.08 20.67
C MET A 199 -11.71 -12.80 19.93
N ALA A 200 -11.08 -13.85 19.41
CA ALA A 200 -9.88 -13.69 18.57
C ALA A 200 -10.16 -12.78 17.35
N GLY A 201 -11.31 -12.96 16.70
CA GLY A 201 -11.71 -12.11 15.58
C GLY A 201 -11.83 -10.62 15.95
N ILE A 202 -12.42 -10.32 17.10
CA ILE A 202 -12.54 -8.94 17.62
C ILE A 202 -11.15 -8.36 17.93
N ILE A 203 -10.28 -9.15 18.57
CA ILE A 203 -8.93 -8.73 18.93
C ILE A 203 -8.11 -8.42 17.67
N PHE A 204 -8.12 -9.31 16.66
CA PHE A 204 -7.38 -9.11 15.42
C PHE A 204 -7.88 -7.89 14.65
N LEU A 205 -9.19 -7.66 14.58
CA LEU A 205 -9.73 -6.42 13.99
C LEU A 205 -9.30 -5.19 14.78
N GLY A 206 -9.40 -5.25 16.12
CA GLY A 206 -8.98 -4.16 17.00
C GLY A 206 -7.51 -3.78 16.80
N ILE A 207 -6.62 -4.79 16.71
CA ILE A 207 -5.19 -4.57 16.43
C ILE A 207 -5.01 -3.93 15.06
N GLY A 208 -5.67 -4.44 14.01
CA GLY A 208 -5.55 -3.89 12.66
C GLY A 208 -5.99 -2.42 12.58
N TYR A 209 -7.13 -2.06 13.18
CA TYR A 209 -7.60 -0.68 13.23
C TYR A 209 -6.73 0.20 14.13
N TYR A 210 -6.25 -0.33 15.25
CA TYR A 210 -5.33 0.41 16.13
C TYR A 210 -4.05 0.80 15.40
N ILE A 211 -3.42 -0.14 14.67
CA ILE A 211 -2.25 0.14 13.84
C ILE A 211 -2.58 1.22 12.80
N ALA A 212 -3.72 1.10 12.10
CA ALA A 212 -4.10 2.04 11.07
C ALA A 212 -4.32 3.49 11.58
N ILE A 213 -4.83 3.65 12.82
CA ILE A 213 -5.11 4.97 13.39
C ILE A 213 -3.87 5.59 14.04
N THR A 214 -3.00 4.77 14.65
CA THR A 214 -1.85 5.27 15.41
C THR A 214 -0.61 5.54 14.55
N THR A 215 -0.52 4.95 13.36
CA THR A 215 0.65 5.10 12.50
C THR A 215 0.51 6.37 11.67
N LYS A 216 1.24 7.41 12.03
CA LYS A 216 1.25 8.70 11.32
C LYS A 216 2.40 8.81 10.31
N GLU A 217 3.53 8.15 10.57
CA GLU A 217 4.73 8.23 9.75
C GLU A 217 4.59 7.39 8.47
N PRO A 218 4.76 7.96 7.25
CA PRO A 218 4.54 7.26 5.99
C PRO A 218 5.38 6.00 5.81
N LEU A 219 6.65 6.02 6.20
CA LEU A 219 7.57 4.87 6.06
C LEU A 219 7.23 3.73 7.03
N LYS A 220 6.91 4.05 8.29
CA LYS A 220 6.41 3.06 9.26
C LYS A 220 5.04 2.53 8.85
N ALA A 221 4.18 3.38 8.30
CA ALA A 221 2.88 2.97 7.78
C ALA A 221 3.02 1.91 6.69
N LEU A 222 3.98 2.05 5.79
CA LEU A 222 4.24 1.09 4.73
C LEU A 222 4.64 -0.30 5.27
N GLN A 223 5.49 -0.35 6.29
CA GLN A 223 5.92 -1.61 6.93
C GLN A 223 4.79 -2.28 7.73
N LEU A 224 4.04 -1.47 8.51
CA LEU A 224 2.95 -1.97 9.36
C LEU A 224 1.67 -2.27 8.59
N PHE A 225 1.53 -1.74 7.36
CA PHE A 225 0.37 -1.96 6.50
C PHE A 225 0.05 -3.44 6.30
N PHE A 226 1.07 -4.27 6.03
CA PHE A 226 0.86 -5.72 5.83
C PHE A 226 0.34 -6.40 7.08
N VAL A 227 0.91 -6.06 8.23
CA VAL A 227 0.47 -6.63 9.52
C VAL A 227 -0.98 -6.24 9.77
N ALA A 228 -1.33 -4.97 9.56
CA ALA A 228 -2.70 -4.48 9.72
C ALA A 228 -3.68 -5.20 8.76
N VAL A 229 -3.33 -5.32 7.48
CA VAL A 229 -4.16 -6.00 6.47
C VAL A 229 -4.37 -7.47 6.82
N ILE A 230 -3.33 -8.20 7.20
CA ILE A 230 -3.42 -9.60 7.60
C ILE A 230 -4.30 -9.74 8.84
N CYS A 231 -4.13 -8.88 9.84
CA CYS A 231 -4.96 -8.87 11.05
C CYS A 231 -6.44 -8.64 10.70
N VAL A 232 -6.75 -7.67 9.85
CA VAL A 232 -8.12 -7.38 9.40
C VAL A 232 -8.71 -8.55 8.62
N ILE A 233 -7.96 -9.18 7.73
CA ILE A 233 -8.41 -10.36 6.97
C ILE A 233 -8.75 -11.50 7.94
N ILE A 234 -7.83 -11.88 8.82
CA ILE A 234 -8.02 -12.95 9.81
C ILE A 234 -9.22 -12.64 10.71
N GLY A 235 -9.31 -11.40 11.22
CA GLY A 235 -10.41 -10.93 12.04
C GLY A 235 -11.76 -11.04 11.33
N THR A 236 -11.82 -10.60 10.07
CA THR A 236 -13.03 -10.68 9.23
C THR A 236 -13.48 -12.13 9.04
N TYR A 237 -12.57 -13.05 8.68
CA TYR A 237 -12.89 -14.47 8.55
C TYR A 237 -13.39 -15.08 9.87
N ALA A 238 -12.76 -14.78 10.98
CA ALA A 238 -13.14 -15.26 12.29
C ALA A 238 -14.54 -14.75 12.70
N LEU A 239 -14.84 -13.47 12.45
CA LEU A 239 -16.13 -12.90 12.77
C LEU A 239 -17.26 -13.41 11.87
N PHE A 240 -17.02 -13.58 10.58
CA PHE A 240 -18.04 -14.17 9.70
C PHE A 240 -18.30 -15.63 10.05
N THR A 241 -17.27 -16.43 10.39
CA THR A 241 -17.42 -17.87 10.66
C THR A 241 -17.94 -18.17 12.06
N ALA A 242 -17.49 -17.45 13.08
CA ALA A 242 -17.86 -17.70 14.47
C ALA A 242 -18.73 -16.58 15.07
N GLY A 243 -18.40 -15.32 14.80
CA GLY A 243 -19.11 -14.16 15.33
C GLY A 243 -20.54 -14.06 14.83
N SER A 244 -20.78 -14.33 13.54
CA SER A 244 -22.15 -14.33 12.99
C SER A 244 -23.03 -15.40 13.64
N ILE A 245 -22.47 -16.58 13.90
CA ILE A 245 -23.19 -17.66 14.60
C ILE A 245 -23.45 -17.27 16.06
N ALA A 246 -22.45 -16.69 16.74
CA ALA A 246 -22.60 -16.20 18.11
C ALA A 246 -23.70 -15.12 18.19
N PHE A 247 -23.67 -14.15 17.28
CA PHE A 247 -24.69 -13.08 17.20
C PHE A 247 -26.10 -13.62 16.95
N LEU A 248 -26.28 -14.54 15.99
CA LEU A 248 -27.57 -15.15 15.71
C LEU A 248 -28.10 -15.96 16.91
N LYS A 249 -27.22 -16.63 17.65
CA LYS A 249 -27.61 -17.34 18.88
C LYS A 249 -27.97 -16.38 20.03
N LEU A 250 -27.29 -15.23 20.13
CA LEU A 250 -27.70 -14.19 21.08
C LEU A 250 -29.07 -13.63 20.75
N LEU A 251 -29.37 -13.36 19.46
CA LEU A 251 -30.74 -12.95 19.03
C LEU A 251 -31.76 -14.01 19.33
N ARG A 252 -31.45 -15.29 19.17
CA ARG A 252 -32.33 -16.41 19.51
C ARG A 252 -32.60 -16.50 21.01
N LYS A 253 -31.65 -16.12 21.88
CA LYS A 253 -31.80 -16.10 23.33
C LYS A 253 -32.83 -15.06 23.80
N ASN A 254 -33.00 -13.98 23.04
CA ASN A 254 -34.02 -12.96 23.31
C ASN A 254 -35.41 -13.47 22.82
N LYS A 255 -36.21 -14.05 23.74
CA LYS A 255 -37.52 -14.65 23.43
C LYS A 255 -38.49 -13.66 22.81
N ASN A 256 -38.52 -12.42 23.27
CA ASN A 256 -39.43 -11.38 22.76
C ASN A 256 -39.17 -10.98 21.33
N PHE A 257 -37.92 -11.10 20.89
CA PHE A 257 -37.50 -10.85 19.50
C PHE A 257 -37.70 -12.11 18.64
N TYR A 258 -37.25 -13.25 19.12
CA TYR A 258 -37.18 -14.48 18.34
C TYR A 258 -38.52 -15.07 17.99
N TYR A 259 -39.50 -15.09 18.92
CA TYR A 259 -40.81 -15.73 18.70
C TYR A 259 -41.78 -14.93 17.81
N LYS A 260 -41.37 -13.75 17.30
CA LYS A 260 -42.14 -13.10 16.24
C LYS A 260 -41.99 -13.90 14.95
N THR A 261 -43.11 -14.26 14.29
CA THR A 261 -43.15 -15.16 13.12
C THR A 261 -42.12 -14.82 12.05
N LYS A 262 -41.94 -13.53 11.74
CA LYS A 262 -41.01 -13.02 10.75
C LYS A 262 -39.55 -13.22 11.17
N HIS A 263 -39.24 -13.05 12.46
CA HIS A 263 -37.85 -13.17 12.98
C HIS A 263 -37.47 -14.63 13.19
N PHE A 264 -38.40 -15.50 13.61
CA PHE A 264 -38.14 -16.92 13.79
C PHE A 264 -37.64 -17.58 12.53
N THR A 265 -38.34 -17.40 11.42
CA THR A 265 -37.94 -17.99 10.12
C THR A 265 -36.60 -17.44 9.62
N SER A 266 -36.39 -16.10 9.76
CA SER A 266 -35.17 -15.45 9.32
C SER A 266 -33.93 -15.88 10.13
N VAL A 267 -34.02 -15.85 11.47
CA VAL A 267 -32.88 -16.19 12.35
C VAL A 267 -32.50 -17.67 12.21
N SER A 268 -33.51 -18.55 12.22
CA SER A 268 -33.29 -20.00 12.08
C SER A 268 -32.71 -20.34 10.72
N GLY A 269 -33.26 -19.79 9.63
CA GLY A 269 -32.75 -20.01 8.28
C GLY A 269 -31.32 -19.47 8.09
N MET A 270 -31.02 -18.29 8.68
CA MET A 270 -29.72 -17.65 8.60
C MET A 270 -28.65 -18.42 9.37
N LEU A 271 -28.99 -19.01 10.52
CA LEU A 271 -28.07 -19.82 11.32
C LEU A 271 -27.50 -21.01 10.51
N TYR A 272 -28.33 -21.70 9.73
CA TYR A 272 -27.90 -22.77 8.85
C TYR A 272 -27.10 -22.26 7.65
N ARG A 273 -27.54 -21.16 7.02
CA ARG A 273 -26.84 -20.56 5.87
C ARG A 273 -25.47 -20.03 6.23
N MET A 274 -25.32 -19.39 7.39
CA MET A 274 -24.03 -18.86 7.85
C MET A 274 -23.02 -19.99 8.11
N LYS A 275 -23.45 -21.14 8.64
CA LYS A 275 -22.55 -22.30 8.77
C LYS A 275 -21.93 -22.75 7.44
N GLN A 276 -22.70 -22.67 6.34
CA GLN A 276 -22.27 -23.13 5.04
C GLN A 276 -21.53 -22.05 4.23
N ASN A 277 -21.95 -20.79 4.33
CA ASN A 277 -21.54 -19.72 3.44
C ASN A 277 -20.71 -18.63 4.10
N ALA A 278 -20.44 -18.71 5.42
CA ALA A 278 -19.73 -17.67 6.16
C ALA A 278 -18.39 -17.27 5.52
N VAL A 279 -17.60 -18.25 5.11
CA VAL A 279 -16.31 -18.02 4.45
C VAL A 279 -16.48 -17.36 3.08
N GLY A 280 -17.56 -17.72 2.34
CA GLY A 280 -17.90 -17.07 1.06
C GLY A 280 -18.26 -15.59 1.24
N LEU A 281 -19.05 -15.30 2.27
CA LEU A 281 -19.40 -13.94 2.62
C LEU A 281 -18.19 -13.14 3.11
N SER A 282 -17.28 -13.77 3.87
CA SER A 282 -16.01 -13.13 4.24
C SER A 282 -15.19 -12.73 3.01
N ASN A 283 -15.05 -13.64 2.03
CA ASN A 283 -14.33 -13.34 0.79
C ASN A 283 -14.97 -12.18 0.03
N ILE A 284 -16.29 -12.19 -0.13
CA ILE A 284 -17.00 -11.08 -0.79
C ILE A 284 -16.77 -9.78 -0.02
N CYS A 285 -16.86 -9.82 1.31
CA CYS A 285 -16.63 -8.64 2.15
C CYS A 285 -15.20 -8.10 1.95
N VAL A 286 -14.18 -8.95 2.07
CA VAL A 286 -12.76 -8.55 1.90
C VAL A 286 -12.53 -7.99 0.51
N LEU A 287 -12.98 -8.69 -0.55
CA LEU A 287 -12.83 -8.24 -1.93
C LEU A 287 -13.51 -6.90 -2.19
N SER A 288 -14.79 -6.78 -1.79
CA SER A 288 -15.54 -5.54 -1.97
C SER A 288 -14.89 -4.38 -1.24
N THR A 289 -14.42 -4.61 -0.01
CA THR A 289 -13.72 -3.60 0.79
C THR A 289 -12.41 -3.20 0.12
N MET A 290 -11.61 -4.15 -0.38
CA MET A 290 -10.37 -3.84 -1.12
C MET A 290 -10.64 -2.97 -2.35
N VAL A 291 -11.64 -3.33 -3.16
CA VAL A 291 -12.01 -2.54 -4.35
C VAL A 291 -12.46 -1.13 -3.96
N LEU A 292 -13.32 -1.00 -2.95
CA LEU A 292 -13.79 0.30 -2.46
C LEU A 292 -12.65 1.15 -1.90
N VAL A 293 -11.74 0.56 -1.13
CA VAL A 293 -10.57 1.27 -0.59
C VAL A 293 -9.66 1.74 -1.72
N ILE A 294 -9.35 0.87 -2.70
CA ILE A 294 -8.50 1.24 -3.84
C ILE A 294 -9.12 2.39 -4.63
N ILE A 295 -10.40 2.30 -4.99
CA ILE A 295 -11.09 3.36 -5.74
C ILE A 295 -11.13 4.65 -4.92
N SER A 296 -11.54 4.58 -3.65
CA SER A 296 -11.63 5.74 -2.76
C SER A 296 -10.27 6.42 -2.58
N SER A 297 -9.21 5.64 -2.30
CA SER A 297 -7.86 6.16 -2.14
C SER A 297 -7.33 6.78 -3.43
N THR A 298 -7.54 6.14 -4.59
CA THR A 298 -7.10 6.65 -5.88
C THR A 298 -7.80 7.96 -6.23
N VAL A 299 -9.11 8.03 -6.05
CA VAL A 299 -9.89 9.25 -6.29
C VAL A 299 -9.48 10.36 -5.33
N SER A 300 -9.30 10.03 -4.04
CA SER A 300 -8.86 10.99 -3.02
C SER A 300 -7.48 11.56 -3.32
N LEU A 301 -6.53 10.69 -3.72
CA LEU A 301 -5.19 11.13 -4.12
C LEU A 301 -5.22 11.98 -5.39
N TYR A 302 -6.05 11.61 -6.38
CA TYR A 302 -6.18 12.36 -7.62
C TYR A 302 -6.75 13.75 -7.39
N ILE A 303 -7.80 13.87 -6.57
CA ILE A 303 -8.42 15.17 -6.23
C ILE A 303 -7.49 15.98 -5.33
N GLY A 304 -6.84 15.33 -4.35
CA GLY A 304 -6.00 16.01 -3.35
C GLY A 304 -4.58 16.32 -3.82
N LYS A 305 -4.14 15.83 -5.00
CA LYS A 305 -2.74 16.01 -5.44
C LYS A 305 -2.33 17.49 -5.53
N GLU A 306 -3.23 18.34 -6.03
CA GLU A 306 -2.97 19.76 -6.17
C GLU A 306 -2.83 20.45 -4.80
N ASP A 307 -3.72 20.11 -3.86
CA ASP A 307 -3.64 20.65 -2.49
C ASP A 307 -2.34 20.22 -1.78
N VAL A 308 -1.91 18.97 -1.98
CA VAL A 308 -0.64 18.47 -1.42
C VAL A 308 0.55 19.19 -2.05
N LEU A 309 0.55 19.36 -3.38
CA LEU A 309 1.59 20.08 -4.10
C LEU A 309 1.66 21.54 -3.65
N ARG A 310 0.52 22.24 -3.58
CA ARG A 310 0.47 23.66 -3.16
C ARG A 310 0.77 23.84 -1.67
N THR A 311 0.59 22.83 -0.84
CA THR A 311 1.01 22.85 0.56
C THR A 311 2.53 22.74 0.68
N ARG A 312 3.17 21.87 -0.10
CA ARG A 312 4.62 21.67 -0.10
C ARG A 312 5.36 22.74 -0.91
N TYR A 313 4.79 23.09 -2.06
CA TYR A 313 5.33 24.07 -2.99
C TYR A 313 4.27 25.14 -3.29
N PRO A 314 4.22 26.23 -2.49
CA PRO A 314 3.22 27.29 -2.66
C PRO A 314 3.24 27.95 -4.04
N GLN A 315 4.42 28.06 -4.68
CA GLN A 315 4.59 28.56 -6.03
C GLN A 315 4.74 27.42 -7.06
N GLU A 316 4.59 27.75 -8.35
CA GLU A 316 4.67 26.79 -9.45
C GLU A 316 6.10 26.52 -9.88
N VAL A 317 6.96 27.50 -9.81
CA VAL A 317 8.36 27.42 -10.22
C VAL A 317 9.26 27.74 -9.06
N TYR A 318 10.28 26.91 -8.85
CA TYR A 318 11.37 27.13 -7.91
C TYR A 318 12.68 27.03 -8.66
N ILE A 319 13.51 28.06 -8.56
CA ILE A 319 14.86 28.10 -9.09
C ILE A 319 15.82 28.16 -7.92
N THR A 320 16.80 27.29 -7.90
CA THR A 320 17.81 27.26 -6.85
C THR A 320 19.18 27.39 -7.50
N ASN A 321 19.94 28.41 -7.10
CA ASN A 321 21.32 28.60 -7.50
C ASN A 321 22.24 28.27 -6.31
N SER A 322 23.18 27.36 -6.53
CA SER A 322 24.16 26.97 -5.51
C SER A 322 25.30 27.98 -5.34
N VAL A 323 25.36 29.01 -6.18
CA VAL A 323 26.34 30.09 -6.10
C VAL A 323 25.67 31.31 -5.47
N SER A 324 26.16 31.73 -4.31
CA SER A 324 25.65 32.90 -3.62
C SER A 324 26.32 34.20 -4.10
N ASP A 325 26.30 34.46 -5.41
CA ASP A 325 26.79 35.69 -6.01
C ASP A 325 25.61 36.48 -6.58
N ASP A 326 25.36 37.64 -6.02
CA ASP A 326 24.24 38.51 -6.42
C ASP A 326 24.28 38.91 -7.91
N VAL A 327 25.47 38.95 -8.52
CA VAL A 327 25.62 39.22 -9.96
C VAL A 327 25.15 38.05 -10.81
N GLU A 328 25.48 36.83 -10.41
CA GLU A 328 25.02 35.61 -11.11
C GLU A 328 23.53 35.36 -10.88
N ASN A 329 23.04 35.61 -9.67
CA ASN A 329 21.62 35.50 -9.35
C ASN A 329 20.77 36.44 -10.21
N LYS A 330 21.24 37.69 -10.36
CA LYS A 330 20.58 38.67 -11.22
C LYS A 330 20.59 38.29 -12.70
N LYS A 331 21.70 37.71 -13.21
CA LYS A 331 21.75 37.21 -14.58
C LYS A 331 20.78 36.05 -14.81
N LEU A 332 20.66 35.18 -13.79
CA LEU A 332 19.73 34.06 -13.85
C LEU A 332 18.28 34.54 -13.87
N HIS A 333 17.94 35.50 -12.99
CA HIS A 333 16.64 36.15 -12.96
C HIS A 333 16.31 36.82 -14.31
N ASP A 334 17.22 37.66 -14.86
CA ASP A 334 17.04 38.34 -16.15
C ASP A 334 16.83 37.31 -17.30
N MET A 335 17.53 36.16 -17.25
CA MET A 335 17.34 35.07 -18.23
C MET A 335 15.95 34.45 -18.13
N VAL A 336 15.48 34.16 -16.92
CA VAL A 336 14.13 33.60 -16.66
C VAL A 336 13.06 34.56 -17.11
N GLU A 337 13.17 35.84 -16.76
CA GLU A 337 12.26 36.89 -17.19
C GLU A 337 12.18 37.01 -18.72
N LYS A 338 13.34 36.90 -19.39
CA LYS A 338 13.39 36.88 -20.85
C LYS A 338 12.68 35.66 -21.42
N ILE A 339 12.91 34.45 -20.89
CA ILE A 339 12.24 33.24 -21.34
C ILE A 339 10.73 33.34 -21.17
N CYS A 340 10.26 33.83 -20.02
CA CYS A 340 8.83 34.05 -19.78
C CYS A 340 8.23 35.04 -20.76
N ARG A 341 8.92 36.16 -21.01
CA ARG A 341 8.50 37.20 -21.95
C ARG A 341 8.44 36.70 -23.40
N ASP A 342 9.46 35.93 -23.82
CA ASP A 342 9.51 35.34 -25.16
C ASP A 342 8.38 34.32 -25.41
N ASN A 343 7.91 33.65 -24.34
CA ASN A 343 6.79 32.71 -24.37
C ASN A 343 5.44 33.34 -23.98
N GLN A 344 5.35 34.64 -23.83
CA GLN A 344 4.12 35.38 -23.46
C GLN A 344 3.50 34.93 -22.12
N VAL A 345 4.34 34.55 -21.17
CA VAL A 345 3.95 34.16 -19.83
C VAL A 345 4.31 35.27 -18.86
N GLU A 346 3.40 35.64 -17.97
CA GLU A 346 3.60 36.66 -16.94
C GLU A 346 4.04 36.03 -15.63
N ILE A 347 5.08 36.56 -15.00
CA ILE A 347 5.54 36.16 -13.68
C ILE A 347 4.67 36.87 -12.63
N THR A 348 4.13 36.12 -11.68
CA THR A 348 3.31 36.65 -10.58
C THR A 348 3.75 36.04 -9.23
N ASP A 349 3.49 36.76 -8.12
CA ASP A 349 3.85 36.34 -6.75
C ASP A 349 5.33 35.91 -6.60
N GLU A 350 6.22 36.70 -7.19
CA GLU A 350 7.66 36.46 -7.14
C GLU A 350 8.21 36.65 -5.74
N LYS A 351 9.05 35.70 -5.30
CA LYS A 351 9.74 35.69 -4.01
C LYS A 351 11.15 35.22 -4.20
N SER A 352 12.12 35.92 -3.59
CA SER A 352 13.51 35.46 -3.59
C SER A 352 14.11 35.58 -2.19
N TRP A 353 14.94 34.60 -1.83
CA TRP A 353 15.62 34.58 -0.54
C TRP A 353 16.90 33.75 -0.59
N HIS A 354 17.79 34.01 0.37
CA HIS A 354 18.97 33.19 0.59
C HIS A 354 18.69 32.16 1.68
N MET A 355 19.20 30.95 1.50
CA MET A 355 19.06 29.89 2.47
C MET A 355 20.31 29.02 2.54
N ALA A 356 20.60 28.52 3.72
CA ALA A 356 21.60 27.47 3.93
C ALA A 356 20.89 26.18 4.31
N GLU A 357 21.19 25.09 3.59
CA GLU A 357 20.61 23.78 3.88
C GLU A 357 21.56 22.96 4.75
N LEU A 358 21.08 22.47 5.88
CA LEU A 358 21.80 21.57 6.76
C LEU A 358 20.98 20.31 7.01
N VAL A 359 21.65 19.16 7.00
CA VAL A 359 21.03 17.89 7.33
C VAL A 359 21.51 17.47 8.72
N LYS A 360 20.59 17.25 9.64
CA LYS A 360 20.86 16.87 11.01
C LYS A 360 20.08 15.62 11.39
N ILE A 361 20.60 14.93 12.41
CA ILE A 361 19.91 13.78 13.01
C ILE A 361 19.42 14.20 14.38
N LYS A 362 18.13 13.99 14.61
CA LYS A 362 17.48 14.23 15.90
C LYS A 362 17.89 13.15 16.89
N ASN A 363 18.61 13.52 17.93
CA ASN A 363 19.01 12.64 19.00
C ASN A 363 18.45 13.17 20.35
N GLY A 364 17.24 12.72 20.69
CA GLY A 364 16.50 13.27 21.83
C GLY A 364 16.09 14.74 21.61
N GLU A 365 16.73 15.66 22.34
CA GLU A 365 16.49 17.12 22.25
C GLU A 365 17.55 17.86 21.42
N GLU A 366 18.53 17.16 20.91
CA GLU A 366 19.68 17.69 20.20
C GLU A 366 19.66 17.27 18.73
N TYR A 367 20.12 18.16 17.86
CA TYR A 367 20.25 17.93 16.41
C TYR A 367 21.72 17.90 16.06
N THR A 368 22.24 16.74 15.66
CA THR A 368 23.69 16.52 15.46
C THR A 368 24.05 16.11 14.05
N SER A 369 25.28 16.42 13.64
CA SER A 369 25.87 16.03 12.35
C SER A 369 26.47 14.62 12.42
N ALA A 370 25.75 13.61 12.87
CA ALA A 370 26.26 12.25 12.94
C ALA A 370 26.27 11.56 11.56
N MET A 371 27.20 10.63 11.33
CA MET A 371 27.18 9.80 10.11
C MET A 371 25.91 8.92 10.09
N ILE A 372 25.20 8.95 8.98
CA ILE A 372 23.94 8.18 8.72
C ILE A 372 24.31 6.69 8.59
N LYS A 373 24.63 6.01 9.70
CA LYS A 373 24.94 4.57 9.62
C LYS A 373 23.83 3.64 10.09
N ASP A 374 22.93 4.10 10.98
CA ASP A 374 21.90 3.22 11.60
C ASP A 374 20.60 3.91 12.02
N ASN A 375 20.35 5.16 11.62
CA ASN A 375 19.17 5.89 12.08
C ASN A 375 18.00 5.72 11.11
N SER A 376 16.78 5.63 11.66
CA SER A 376 15.56 5.61 10.86
C SER A 376 15.43 6.95 10.11
N SER A 377 14.84 6.92 8.91
CA SER A 377 14.59 8.15 8.13
C SER A 377 13.72 9.19 8.86
N SER A 378 12.99 8.78 9.90
CA SER A 378 12.22 9.66 10.77
C SER A 378 13.07 10.57 11.67
N ASP A 379 14.32 10.25 11.88
CA ASP A 379 15.24 11.01 12.75
C ASP A 379 16.03 12.06 11.96
N ILE A 380 15.95 12.05 10.63
CA ILE A 380 16.59 13.03 9.77
C ILE A 380 15.73 14.30 9.72
N VAL A 381 16.37 15.43 10.00
CA VAL A 381 15.76 16.77 9.94
C VAL A 381 16.58 17.64 9.01
N PHE A 382 15.91 18.28 8.07
CA PHE A 382 16.49 19.28 7.19
C PHE A 382 16.30 20.64 7.81
N PHE A 383 17.36 21.39 7.97
CA PHE A 383 17.32 22.78 8.43
C PHE A 383 17.58 23.69 7.24
N ASP A 384 16.62 24.54 6.93
CA ASP A 384 16.72 25.62 5.98
C ASP A 384 16.93 26.93 6.77
N VAL A 385 18.18 27.36 6.86
CA VAL A 385 18.54 28.59 7.59
C VAL A 385 18.39 29.78 6.68
N ILE A 386 17.54 30.73 7.07
CA ILE A 386 17.14 31.89 6.26
C ILE A 386 17.55 33.18 6.96
N ARG A 387 17.98 34.17 6.19
CA ARG A 387 18.35 35.51 6.70
C ARG A 387 17.11 36.30 7.10
N LEU A 388 17.19 36.93 8.26
CA LEU A 388 16.09 37.77 8.79
C LEU A 388 15.70 38.93 7.83
N ALA A 389 16.66 39.49 7.12
CA ALA A 389 16.39 40.53 6.14
C ALA A 389 15.47 40.07 5.01
N ASP A 390 15.71 38.84 4.50
CA ASP A 390 14.89 38.25 3.44
C ASP A 390 13.50 37.88 3.98
N TYR A 391 13.41 37.33 5.21
CA TYR A 391 12.13 37.09 5.87
C TYR A 391 11.30 38.35 6.03
N ASN A 392 11.91 39.45 6.55
CA ASN A 392 11.25 40.73 6.72
C ASN A 392 10.78 41.30 5.36
N GLN A 393 11.57 41.16 4.31
CA GLN A 393 11.21 41.57 2.95
C GLN A 393 10.00 40.79 2.43
N LEU A 394 10.00 39.45 2.60
CA LEU A 394 8.94 38.56 2.12
C LEU A 394 7.61 38.75 2.86
N THR A 395 7.66 39.06 4.16
CA THR A 395 6.46 39.18 5.00
C THR A 395 5.98 40.62 5.16
N GLY A 396 6.84 41.59 4.87
CA GLY A 396 6.60 43.00 5.21
C GLY A 396 6.68 43.31 6.71
N GLU A 397 7.10 42.33 7.54
CA GLU A 397 7.31 42.52 8.98
C GLU A 397 8.66 43.22 9.24
N ARG A 398 8.80 43.82 10.41
CA ARG A 398 10.07 44.40 10.89
C ARG A 398 10.48 43.72 12.18
N MET A 399 10.85 42.44 12.06
CA MET A 399 11.33 41.69 13.19
C MET A 399 12.82 41.98 13.42
N GLU A 400 13.24 41.94 14.70
CA GLU A 400 14.64 42.03 15.10
C GLU A 400 15.01 40.79 15.90
N LEU A 401 16.18 40.25 15.67
CA LEU A 401 16.76 39.12 16.39
C LEU A 401 18.08 39.54 17.02
N GLY A 402 18.27 39.14 18.27
CA GLY A 402 19.57 39.22 18.94
C GLY A 402 20.49 38.08 18.52
N ASP A 403 21.71 38.13 19.08
CA ASP A 403 22.66 37.04 18.92
C ASP A 403 22.09 35.71 19.48
N LYS A 404 22.21 34.62 18.71
CA LYS A 404 21.65 33.29 19.04
C LYS A 404 20.16 33.26 19.32
N GLU A 405 19.39 34.21 18.79
CA GLU A 405 17.95 34.15 18.70
C GLU A 405 17.51 33.70 17.31
N ALA A 406 16.46 32.89 17.23
CA ALA A 406 15.89 32.41 15.98
C ALA A 406 14.36 32.48 16.00
N ILE A 407 13.75 32.66 14.81
CA ILE A 407 12.35 32.34 14.57
C ILE A 407 12.31 31.00 13.89
N LEU A 408 11.41 30.12 14.34
CA LEU A 408 11.31 28.75 13.85
C LEU A 408 9.97 28.52 13.17
N PHE A 409 10.00 27.88 12.02
CA PHE A 409 8.84 27.30 11.37
C PHE A 409 9.12 25.82 11.05
N THR A 410 8.23 24.95 11.47
CA THR A 410 8.31 23.52 11.17
C THR A 410 7.21 23.14 10.20
N ASN A 411 7.52 22.33 9.20
CA ASN A 411 6.54 21.90 8.20
C ASN A 411 5.57 20.81 8.70
N GLY A 412 5.79 20.27 9.90
CA GLY A 412 4.96 19.27 10.57
C GLY A 412 4.40 19.75 11.91
N GLU A 413 4.53 18.94 12.95
CA GLU A 413 4.11 19.29 14.31
C GLU A 413 4.92 20.47 14.86
N ASN A 414 4.32 21.27 15.74
CA ASN A 414 5.00 22.37 16.39
C ASN A 414 6.20 21.88 17.19
N TYR A 415 7.28 22.65 17.15
CA TYR A 415 8.47 22.38 17.97
C TYR A 415 8.16 22.50 19.47
N GLY A 416 7.42 23.56 19.86
CA GLY A 416 6.84 23.75 21.19
C GLY A 416 7.84 23.96 22.32
N LYS A 417 9.09 24.38 22.03
CA LYS A 417 10.14 24.65 23.05
C LYS A 417 10.79 25.99 22.80
N ASP A 418 11.23 26.63 23.89
CA ASP A 418 11.87 27.95 23.85
C ASP A 418 13.36 27.90 23.44
N LYS A 419 13.94 26.71 23.31
CA LYS A 419 15.36 26.50 22.95
C LYS A 419 15.51 25.36 22.00
N ILE A 420 16.38 25.52 21.01
CA ILE A 420 16.79 24.46 20.09
C ILE A 420 18.30 24.28 20.16
N ARG A 421 18.76 23.02 20.27
CA ARG A 421 20.18 22.70 20.34
C ARG A 421 20.60 22.03 19.03
N ILE A 422 21.48 22.72 18.30
CA ILE A 422 22.03 22.24 17.03
C ILE A 422 23.54 22.05 17.24
N ASP A 423 23.99 20.82 17.15
CA ASP A 423 25.32 20.38 17.54
C ASP A 423 25.60 20.76 19.01
N GLU A 424 26.58 21.58 19.30
CA GLU A 424 26.90 22.03 20.67
C GLU A 424 26.30 23.42 20.97
N GLU A 425 25.62 24.03 20.00
CA GLU A 425 25.10 25.37 20.14
C GLU A 425 23.61 25.40 20.52
N THR A 426 23.27 26.29 21.42
CA THR A 426 21.89 26.48 21.87
C THR A 426 21.38 27.81 21.35
N TRP A 427 20.27 27.76 20.63
CA TRP A 427 19.56 28.91 20.09
C TRP A 427 18.25 29.13 20.84
N MET A 428 17.92 30.37 21.11
CA MET A 428 16.64 30.75 21.72
C MET A 428 15.58 30.90 20.64
N VAL A 429 14.48 30.17 20.76
CA VAL A 429 13.33 30.30 19.86
C VAL A 429 12.46 31.46 20.32
N LYS A 430 12.64 32.62 19.69
CA LYS A 430 11.89 33.83 20.01
C LYS A 430 10.44 33.78 19.61
N LYS A 431 10.15 33.12 18.50
CA LYS A 431 8.79 32.94 17.97
C LYS A 431 8.74 31.63 17.16
N GLU A 432 7.71 30.86 17.33
CA GLU A 432 7.36 29.76 16.44
C GLU A 432 6.23 30.21 15.52
N LEU A 433 6.35 29.97 14.22
CA LEU A 433 5.39 30.35 13.20
C LEU A 433 4.42 29.22 12.89
N ASP A 434 3.16 29.55 12.68
CA ASP A 434 2.14 28.60 12.17
C ASP A 434 2.11 28.57 10.65
N THR A 435 2.51 29.64 9.99
CA THR A 435 2.61 29.79 8.53
C THR A 435 3.87 30.53 8.16
N ALA A 436 4.47 30.19 7.03
CA ALA A 436 5.65 30.88 6.50
C ALA A 436 5.52 31.09 4.98
N PRO A 437 6.20 32.13 4.42
CA PRO A 437 6.22 32.34 2.97
C PRO A 437 6.74 31.15 2.17
N PHE A 438 7.50 30.28 2.80
CA PHE A 438 8.22 29.14 2.20
C PHE A 438 7.40 27.85 2.16
N GLY A 439 6.27 27.76 2.89
CA GLY A 439 5.45 26.56 2.97
C GLY A 439 4.37 26.62 4.05
N LYS A 440 3.57 25.57 4.10
CA LYS A 440 2.50 25.39 5.10
C LYS A 440 2.74 24.13 5.92
N LYS A 441 2.25 24.10 7.15
CA LYS A 441 2.26 22.89 7.98
C LYS A 441 1.36 21.82 7.35
N SER A 442 1.85 20.58 7.31
CA SER A 442 1.08 19.44 6.82
C SER A 442 1.54 18.14 7.47
N ASP A 443 0.57 17.36 7.96
CA ASP A 443 0.82 16.02 8.48
C ASP A 443 1.23 15.01 7.37
N SER A 444 1.08 15.39 6.09
CA SER A 444 1.46 14.57 4.94
C SER A 444 2.91 14.72 4.51
N ASN A 445 3.70 15.56 5.18
CA ASN A 445 5.11 15.74 4.85
C ASN A 445 5.90 14.47 5.17
N THR A 446 6.68 14.02 4.18
CA THR A 446 7.55 12.84 4.30
C THR A 446 8.91 13.18 4.89
N GLU A 447 9.27 14.45 4.90
CA GLU A 447 10.54 14.98 5.38
C GLU A 447 10.27 16.01 6.49
N ASN A 448 11.05 15.96 7.55
CA ASN A 448 11.01 16.97 8.61
C ASN A 448 11.88 18.13 8.19
N VAL A 449 11.27 19.24 7.78
CA VAL A 449 11.97 20.47 7.40
C VAL A 449 11.70 21.55 8.44
N TYR A 450 12.77 22.10 8.99
CA TYR A 450 12.75 23.19 9.95
C TYR A 450 13.35 24.44 9.29
N TYR A 451 12.55 25.46 9.08
CA TYR A 451 13.00 26.75 8.60
C TYR A 451 13.39 27.60 9.82
N MET A 452 14.67 27.91 9.89
CA MET A 452 15.27 28.67 10.99
C MET A 452 15.69 30.03 10.49
N ILE A 453 14.99 31.11 10.91
CA ILE A 453 15.31 32.46 10.54
C ILE A 453 16.27 33.04 11.60
N VAL A 454 17.43 33.48 11.16
CA VAL A 454 18.51 34.03 12.00
C VAL A 454 18.89 35.46 11.54
N SER A 455 19.58 36.19 12.40
CA SER A 455 20.02 37.59 12.09
C SER A 455 20.89 37.65 10.84
N ASP A 456 21.89 36.79 10.73
CA ASP A 456 22.81 36.66 9.59
C ASP A 456 23.14 35.18 9.35
N GLU A 457 22.74 34.64 8.18
CA GLU A 457 23.01 33.28 7.77
C GLU A 457 24.49 33.04 7.42
N LYS A 458 25.22 34.12 7.03
CA LYS A 458 26.66 34.01 6.70
C LYS A 458 27.49 33.82 7.96
N GLU A 459 27.14 34.52 9.04
CA GLU A 459 27.78 34.38 10.33
C GLU A 459 27.51 33.00 10.91
N PHE A 460 26.26 32.55 10.88
CA PHE A 460 25.86 31.18 11.25
C PHE A 460 26.66 30.15 10.46
N MET A 461 26.78 30.31 9.15
CA MET A 461 27.47 29.37 8.28
C MET A 461 28.98 29.44 8.42
N LYS A 462 29.56 30.61 8.72
CA LYS A 462 31.00 30.73 8.96
C LYS A 462 31.42 29.94 10.17
N ASP A 463 30.69 30.04 11.28
CA ASP A 463 30.93 29.28 12.50
C ASP A 463 30.79 27.77 12.23
N TYR A 464 29.80 27.39 11.39
CA TYR A 464 29.58 26.01 10.98
C TYR A 464 30.74 25.46 10.11
N LEU A 465 31.20 26.20 9.09
CA LEU A 465 32.28 25.81 8.19
C LEU A 465 33.63 25.70 8.93
N GLU A 466 33.94 26.65 9.81
CA GLU A 466 35.16 26.63 10.63
C GLU A 466 35.19 25.42 11.56
N LYS A 467 34.04 25.10 12.19
CA LYS A 467 33.92 23.97 13.12
C LYS A 467 34.12 22.61 12.45
N TYR A 468 33.59 22.43 11.24
CA TYR A 468 33.65 21.16 10.51
C TYR A 468 34.80 21.09 9.49
N GLN A 469 35.68 22.08 9.42
CA GLN A 469 36.81 22.18 8.51
C GLN A 469 36.41 21.94 7.04
N LEU A 470 35.22 22.43 6.65
CA LEU A 470 34.71 22.32 5.29
C LEU A 470 35.33 23.42 4.43
N GLU A 471 35.78 23.08 3.21
CA GLU A 471 36.31 24.09 2.28
C GLU A 471 35.20 25.03 1.77
N ALA A 472 35.54 26.27 1.48
CA ALA A 472 34.58 27.29 1.04
C ALA A 472 33.95 26.97 -0.34
N GLU A 473 34.42 25.98 -1.05
CA GLU A 473 33.80 25.48 -2.30
C GLU A 473 32.53 24.69 -2.06
N ASP A 474 32.35 24.09 -0.88
CA ASP A 474 31.11 23.44 -0.45
C ASP A 474 30.13 24.42 0.21
N LYS A 475 30.03 25.65 -0.34
CA LYS A 475 29.15 26.70 0.21
C LYS A 475 27.70 26.19 0.24
N PRO A 476 27.15 25.88 1.43
CA PRO A 476 25.78 25.42 1.56
C PRO A 476 24.75 26.54 1.42
N VAL A 477 25.19 27.80 1.20
CA VAL A 477 24.30 28.95 1.00
C VAL A 477 23.88 28.98 -0.46
N LYS A 478 22.57 28.86 -0.66
CA LYS A 478 21.92 28.86 -1.96
C LYS A 478 21.03 30.09 -2.07
N TRP A 479 20.89 30.61 -3.26
CA TRP A 479 19.84 31.56 -3.58
C TRP A 479 18.66 30.80 -4.18
N ARG A 480 17.45 31.13 -3.72
CA ARG A 480 16.23 30.55 -4.23
C ARG A 480 15.27 31.64 -4.68
N GLU A 481 14.72 31.43 -5.85
CA GLU A 481 13.64 32.25 -6.40
C GLU A 481 12.43 31.36 -6.67
N SER A 482 11.25 31.88 -6.39
CA SER A 482 10.01 31.18 -6.65
C SER A 482 8.93 32.14 -7.15
N PHE A 483 8.10 31.68 -8.07
CA PHE A 483 7.05 32.49 -8.68
C PHE A 483 5.95 31.62 -9.26
N ASN A 484 4.82 32.25 -9.54
CA ASN A 484 3.74 31.63 -10.29
C ASN A 484 3.73 32.15 -11.72
N LEU A 485 3.29 31.32 -12.66
CA LEU A 485 3.15 31.66 -14.08
C LEU A 485 1.68 31.97 -14.38
N ARG A 486 1.44 33.03 -15.12
CA ARG A 486 0.12 33.39 -15.62
C ARG A 486 0.20 33.45 -17.14
N GLY A 487 -0.37 32.46 -17.82
CA GLY A 487 -0.41 32.37 -19.25
C GLY A 487 -1.55 31.48 -19.70
N SER A 488 -1.80 31.38 -21.01
CA SER A 488 -2.77 30.42 -21.53
C SER A 488 -2.32 28.99 -21.20
N GLU A 489 -3.19 28.21 -20.60
CA GLU A 489 -3.00 26.79 -20.28
C GLU A 489 -3.04 25.89 -21.54
N ASP A 490 -2.47 26.30 -22.65
CA ASP A 490 -2.44 25.51 -23.89
C ASP A 490 -1.05 24.94 -24.18
#